data_8293347a0e553f924748362f2944d7e5
#
_entry.id   8293347a0e553f924748362f2944d7e5
#
_cell.length_a   1.000
_cell.length_b   1.000
_cell.length_c   1.000
_cell.angle_alpha   90.00
_cell.angle_beta   90.00
_cell.angle_gamma   90.00
#
_symmetry.space_group_name_H-M   'P 1'
#
loop_
_entity.id
_entity.type
_entity.pdbx_description
1 polymer ?
#
loop_
_entity_poly.entity_id
_entity_poly.type
_entity_poly.pdbx_seq_one_letter_code
_entity_poly.pdbx_strand_id
1 'polypeptide(L)'
;FTKEFGSISFSFGDPVASGALISKKMHDEYAFPYQERLVNAVYEITGNKPVCHICGKSKELWEDLGRLNISGYSVDNVEDIGELKEVLGDKMLIIGNIAPVEVMNLGTVDDVIEAVKTCIIKAADSPKGYLLHTGCSDKNTAK
;
A
#
# COMPACT_ATOMS: atom_id res chain seq x y z
N PHE A 1 -10.60 -22.78 -6.21
CA PHE A 1 -10.77 -21.93 -5.01
C PHE A 1 -11.97 -20.99 -5.17
N THR A 2 -12.00 -20.08 -6.15
CA THR A 2 -13.12 -19.12 -6.34
C THR A 2 -14.48 -19.78 -6.58
N LYS A 3 -14.52 -20.96 -7.22
CA LYS A 3 -15.77 -21.73 -7.42
C LYS A 3 -16.30 -22.33 -6.12
N GLU A 4 -15.42 -22.60 -5.16
CA GLU A 4 -15.75 -23.28 -3.91
C GLU A 4 -15.98 -22.29 -2.76
N PHE A 5 -15.19 -21.22 -2.70
CA PHE A 5 -15.18 -20.24 -1.59
C PHE A 5 -15.73 -18.85 -1.97
N GLY A 6 -16.20 -18.67 -3.20
CA GLY A 6 -16.71 -17.39 -3.70
C GLY A 6 -15.60 -16.39 -4.04
N SER A 7 -15.88 -15.10 -3.86
CA SER A 7 -14.93 -14.04 -4.18
C SER A 7 -13.75 -14.03 -3.20
N ILE A 8 -12.53 -14.04 -3.73
CA ILE A 8 -11.30 -14.01 -2.96
C ILE A 8 -10.59 -12.68 -3.22
N SER A 9 -10.20 -11.98 -2.16
CA SER A 9 -9.32 -10.82 -2.23
C SER A 9 -7.86 -11.26 -2.12
N PHE A 10 -7.00 -10.71 -2.97
CA PHE A 10 -5.56 -10.94 -2.94
C PHE A 10 -4.82 -9.68 -2.55
N SER A 11 -3.80 -9.85 -1.73
CA SER A 11 -2.78 -8.83 -1.49
C SER A 11 -1.40 -9.43 -1.67
N PHE A 12 -0.46 -8.62 -2.13
CA PHE A 12 0.95 -9.00 -2.18
C PHE A 12 1.83 -7.86 -1.70
N GLY A 13 2.97 -8.21 -1.14
CA GLY A 13 4.00 -7.25 -0.74
C GLY A 13 5.24 -7.45 -1.59
N ASP A 14 5.84 -6.34 -2.03
CA ASP A 14 7.13 -6.35 -2.72
C ASP A 14 8.12 -5.38 -2.05
N PRO A 15 8.63 -5.74 -0.86
CA PRO A 15 9.54 -4.86 -0.11
C PRO A 15 10.87 -4.64 -0.83
N VAL A 16 11.27 -5.56 -1.73
CA VAL A 16 12.53 -5.45 -2.48
C VAL A 16 12.43 -4.36 -3.57
N ALA A 17 11.23 -4.08 -4.07
CA ALA A 17 10.99 -3.00 -5.02
C ALA A 17 11.10 -1.59 -4.41
N SER A 18 11.29 -1.48 -3.10
CA SER A 18 11.43 -0.20 -2.39
C SER A 18 12.59 0.63 -2.93
N GLY A 19 12.37 1.94 -3.10
CA GLY A 19 13.41 2.92 -3.40
C GLY A 19 14.52 3.04 -2.32
N ALA A 20 14.32 2.40 -1.16
CA ALA A 20 15.37 2.24 -0.16
C ALA A 20 16.39 1.14 -0.53
N LEU A 21 16.04 0.21 -1.41
CA LEU A 21 16.85 -0.95 -1.77
C LEU A 21 17.33 -0.93 -3.22
N ILE A 22 16.48 -0.51 -4.15
CA ILE A 22 16.82 -0.46 -5.58
C ILE A 22 16.49 0.92 -6.16
N SER A 23 17.20 1.30 -7.22
CA SER A 23 16.91 2.55 -7.93
C SER A 23 15.63 2.43 -8.77
N LYS A 24 15.01 3.58 -9.11
CA LYS A 24 13.89 3.65 -10.05
C LYS A 24 14.19 2.90 -11.37
N LYS A 25 15.39 3.06 -11.91
CA LYS A 25 15.82 2.35 -13.12
C LYS A 25 15.81 0.83 -12.95
N MET A 26 16.30 0.33 -11.80
CA MET A 26 16.26 -1.11 -11.52
C MET A 26 14.84 -1.61 -11.31
N HIS A 27 14.00 -0.80 -10.66
CA HIS A 27 12.58 -1.12 -10.54
C HIS A 27 11.93 -1.30 -11.92
N ASP A 28 12.15 -0.36 -12.85
CA ASP A 28 11.55 -0.40 -14.19
C ASP A 28 12.01 -1.59 -15.02
N GLU A 29 13.25 -2.00 -14.83
CA GLU A 29 13.86 -3.09 -15.59
C GLU A 29 13.58 -4.47 -15.00
N TYR A 30 13.61 -4.60 -13.65
CA TYR A 30 13.61 -5.89 -12.96
C TYR A 30 12.40 -6.16 -12.06
N ALA A 31 11.62 -5.15 -11.68
CA ALA A 31 10.46 -5.34 -10.81
C ALA A 31 9.14 -5.10 -11.54
N PHE A 32 8.97 -3.92 -12.14
CA PHE A 32 7.70 -3.50 -12.73
C PHE A 32 7.12 -4.49 -13.75
N PRO A 33 7.88 -5.07 -14.72
CA PRO A 33 7.33 -6.02 -15.68
C PRO A 33 6.77 -7.30 -15.03
N TYR A 34 7.36 -7.72 -13.90
CA TYR A 34 6.90 -8.90 -13.17
C TYR A 34 5.73 -8.59 -12.27
N GLN A 35 5.69 -7.41 -11.66
CA GLN A 35 4.52 -6.92 -10.95
C GLN A 35 3.32 -6.85 -11.88
N GLU A 36 3.46 -6.27 -13.07
CA GLU A 36 2.41 -6.19 -14.09
C GLU A 36 1.90 -7.59 -14.51
N ARG A 37 2.81 -8.53 -14.77
CA ARG A 37 2.44 -9.92 -15.09
C ARG A 37 1.70 -10.59 -13.95
N LEU A 38 2.15 -10.40 -12.71
CA LEU A 38 1.52 -10.98 -11.52
C LEU A 38 0.08 -10.46 -11.35
N VAL A 39 -0.11 -9.15 -11.36
CA VAL A 39 -1.43 -8.56 -11.12
C VAL A 39 -2.43 -8.90 -12.23
N ASN A 40 -1.97 -8.98 -13.48
CA ASN A 40 -2.80 -9.38 -14.61
C ASN A 40 -3.19 -10.86 -14.50
N ALA A 41 -2.27 -11.75 -14.16
CA ALA A 41 -2.56 -13.16 -13.95
C ALA A 41 -3.55 -13.38 -12.78
N VAL A 42 -3.41 -12.64 -11.69
CA VAL A 42 -4.37 -12.68 -10.58
C VAL A 42 -5.75 -12.25 -11.06
N TYR A 43 -5.84 -11.16 -11.81
CA TYR A 43 -7.12 -10.68 -12.35
C TYR A 43 -7.76 -11.67 -13.33
N GLU A 44 -6.98 -12.24 -14.25
CA GLU A 44 -7.46 -13.24 -15.21
C GLU A 44 -8.04 -14.50 -14.53
N ILE A 45 -7.39 -14.96 -13.46
CA ILE A 45 -7.80 -16.15 -12.73
C ILE A 45 -9.00 -15.90 -11.82
N THR A 46 -9.05 -14.72 -11.17
CA THR A 46 -10.00 -14.48 -10.07
C THR A 46 -11.11 -13.50 -10.40
N GLY A 47 -10.94 -12.68 -11.43
CA GLY A 47 -11.81 -11.53 -11.73
C GLY A 47 -11.62 -10.34 -10.75
N ASN A 48 -10.70 -10.45 -9.79
CA ASN A 48 -10.46 -9.43 -8.77
C ASN A 48 -9.05 -8.85 -8.89
N LYS A 49 -8.94 -7.53 -8.79
CA LYS A 49 -7.66 -6.83 -8.75
C LYS A 49 -7.04 -6.97 -7.36
N PRO A 50 -5.76 -7.33 -7.26
CA PRO A 50 -5.09 -7.42 -5.96
C PRO A 50 -4.80 -6.04 -5.35
N VAL A 51 -4.48 -6.02 -4.04
CA VAL A 51 -3.87 -4.90 -3.35
C VAL A 51 -2.36 -5.09 -3.33
N CYS A 52 -1.60 -4.02 -3.56
CA CYS A 52 -0.14 -4.01 -3.48
C CYS A 52 0.33 -3.29 -2.21
N HIS A 53 1.40 -3.79 -1.58
CA HIS A 53 2.13 -3.11 -0.52
C HIS A 53 3.62 -3.05 -0.83
N ILE A 54 4.23 -1.89 -0.67
CA ILE A 54 5.69 -1.72 -0.72
C ILE A 54 6.13 -1.06 0.58
N CYS A 55 6.98 -1.76 1.34
CA CYS A 55 7.59 -1.21 2.54
C CYS A 55 8.65 -0.16 2.19
N GLY A 56 8.81 0.85 3.05
CA GLY A 56 9.81 1.89 2.89
C GLY A 56 9.47 2.89 1.78
N LYS A 57 10.51 3.50 1.22
CA LYS A 57 10.36 4.59 0.24
C LYS A 57 9.81 4.09 -1.08
N SER A 58 8.69 4.67 -1.51
CA SER A 58 7.99 4.27 -2.74
C SER A 58 7.52 5.45 -3.61
N LYS A 59 7.74 6.69 -3.17
CA LYS A 59 7.22 7.89 -3.85
C LYS A 59 7.59 7.97 -5.33
N GLU A 60 8.82 7.61 -5.68
CA GLU A 60 9.29 7.61 -7.07
C GLU A 60 8.58 6.56 -7.96
N LEU A 61 7.88 5.60 -7.35
CA LEU A 61 7.17 4.51 -8.02
C LEU A 61 5.68 4.77 -8.20
N TRP A 62 5.10 5.79 -7.55
CA TRP A 62 3.65 5.97 -7.51
C TRP A 62 2.99 6.11 -8.87
N GLU A 63 3.62 6.82 -9.81
CA GLU A 63 3.07 6.93 -11.17
C GLU A 63 3.02 5.57 -11.87
N ASP A 64 4.02 4.72 -11.67
CA ASP A 64 4.05 3.38 -12.25
C ASP A 64 3.03 2.47 -11.58
N LEU A 65 2.93 2.51 -10.25
CA LEU A 65 1.90 1.78 -9.50
C LEU A 65 0.49 2.17 -9.98
N GLY A 66 0.29 3.45 -10.34
CA GLY A 66 -0.96 3.93 -10.93
C GLY A 66 -1.32 3.32 -12.29
N ARG A 67 -0.37 2.65 -12.96
CA ARG A 67 -0.58 1.92 -14.23
C ARG A 67 -0.87 0.44 -14.04
N LEU A 68 -0.55 -0.12 -12.85
CA LEU A 68 -0.80 -1.51 -12.54
C LEU A 68 -2.30 -1.80 -12.37
N ASN A 69 -2.70 -2.99 -12.72
CA ASN A 69 -4.08 -3.48 -12.55
C ASN A 69 -4.35 -3.91 -11.10
N ILE A 70 -4.18 -2.98 -10.16
CA ILE A 70 -4.41 -3.16 -8.72
C ILE A 70 -5.65 -2.39 -8.25
N SER A 71 -6.29 -2.86 -7.19
CA SER A 71 -7.48 -2.22 -6.58
C SER A 71 -7.12 -1.22 -5.50
N GLY A 72 -5.94 -1.33 -4.91
CA GLY A 72 -5.49 -0.46 -3.83
C GLY A 72 -3.99 -0.55 -3.62
N TYR A 73 -3.45 0.49 -2.99
CA TYR A 73 -2.05 0.57 -2.60
C TYR A 73 -1.93 0.86 -1.11
N SER A 74 -1.20 -0.02 -0.42
CA SER A 74 -0.85 0.12 0.98
C SER A 74 0.54 0.74 1.09
N VAL A 75 0.61 1.94 1.65
CA VAL A 75 1.82 2.75 1.74
C VAL A 75 2.45 2.64 3.13
N ASP A 76 3.78 2.62 3.16
CA ASP A 76 4.56 2.67 4.40
C ASP A 76 4.44 4.04 5.09
N ASN A 77 4.64 4.06 6.41
CA ASN A 77 4.56 5.28 7.24
C ASN A 77 5.67 6.30 6.96
N VAL A 78 6.72 5.93 6.23
CA VAL A 78 7.80 6.87 5.85
C VAL A 78 7.38 7.84 4.74
N GLU A 79 6.25 7.60 4.10
CA GLU A 79 5.70 8.44 3.04
C GLU A 79 4.52 9.29 3.53
N ASP A 80 4.30 10.44 2.89
CA ASP A 80 3.12 11.27 3.20
C ASP A 80 1.89 10.76 2.47
N ILE A 81 0.88 10.33 3.24
CA ILE A 81 -0.37 9.77 2.69
C ILE A 81 -1.21 10.80 1.94
N GLY A 82 -1.09 12.09 2.30
CA GLY A 82 -1.76 13.17 1.58
C GLY A 82 -1.16 13.37 0.19
N GLU A 83 0.18 13.36 0.07
CA GLU A 83 0.84 13.42 -1.24
C GLU A 83 0.51 12.18 -2.09
N LEU A 84 0.45 10.99 -1.48
CA LEU A 84 0.02 9.78 -2.19
C LEU A 84 -1.39 9.90 -2.73
N LYS A 85 -2.32 10.42 -1.92
CA LYS A 85 -3.70 10.66 -2.33
C LYS A 85 -3.78 11.53 -3.59
N GLU A 86 -2.99 12.61 -3.67
CA GLU A 86 -2.97 13.50 -4.85
C GLU A 86 -2.53 12.78 -6.14
N VAL A 87 -1.69 11.74 -6.03
CA VAL A 87 -1.17 11.01 -7.18
C VAL A 87 -2.02 9.80 -7.55
N LEU A 88 -2.54 9.07 -6.57
CA LEU A 88 -3.21 7.78 -6.77
C LEU A 88 -4.66 7.72 -6.30
N GLY A 89 -5.15 8.71 -5.56
CA GLY A 89 -6.47 8.65 -4.95
C GLY A 89 -7.65 8.61 -5.93
N ASP A 90 -7.47 9.08 -7.16
CA ASP A 90 -8.45 8.98 -8.25
C ASP A 90 -8.39 7.64 -9.01
N LYS A 91 -7.32 6.86 -8.83
CA LYS A 91 -7.04 5.61 -9.53
C LYS A 91 -7.41 4.38 -8.71
N MET A 92 -7.14 4.40 -7.39
CA MET A 92 -7.28 3.23 -6.52
C MET A 92 -7.52 3.60 -5.06
N LEU A 93 -7.92 2.58 -4.27
CA LEU A 93 -8.04 2.69 -2.81
C LEU A 93 -6.68 3.01 -2.19
N ILE A 94 -6.63 4.02 -1.33
CA ILE A 94 -5.44 4.36 -0.52
C ILE A 94 -5.54 3.67 0.84
N ILE A 95 -4.47 2.98 1.27
CA ILE A 95 -4.43 2.21 2.50
C ILE A 95 -3.21 2.62 3.33
N GLY A 96 -3.39 2.92 4.60
CA GLY A 96 -2.29 3.26 5.53
C GLY A 96 -2.62 4.44 6.42
N ASN A 97 -1.62 5.14 7.02
CA ASN A 97 -0.22 4.69 7.16
C ASN A 97 0.33 5.05 8.55
N ILE A 98 -0.41 4.65 9.59
CA ILE A 98 0.03 4.88 10.97
C ILE A 98 1.36 4.15 11.20
N ALA A 99 2.32 4.84 11.84
CA ALA A 99 3.64 4.28 12.15
C ALA A 99 3.52 3.10 13.12
N PRO A 100 3.92 1.88 12.73
CA PRO A 100 3.70 0.69 13.57
C PRO A 100 4.62 0.67 14.79
N VAL A 101 5.84 1.13 14.67
CA VAL A 101 6.80 1.10 15.78
C VAL A 101 6.64 2.32 16.67
N GLU A 102 6.76 3.51 16.12
CA GLU A 102 6.81 4.76 16.87
C GLU A 102 5.46 5.09 17.54
N VAL A 103 4.35 4.77 16.86
CA VAL A 103 3.01 5.10 17.34
C VAL A 103 2.33 3.91 18.00
N MET A 104 2.24 2.76 17.31
CA MET A 104 1.46 1.64 17.82
C MET A 104 2.17 0.86 18.93
N ASN A 105 3.50 0.72 18.86
CA ASN A 105 4.27 -0.07 19.83
C ASN A 105 4.86 0.79 20.96
N LEU A 106 5.40 1.95 20.65
CA LEU A 106 6.11 2.81 21.59
C LEU A 106 5.31 4.06 22.02
N GLY A 107 4.28 4.43 21.26
CA GLY A 107 3.47 5.60 21.52
C GLY A 107 2.45 5.41 22.66
N THR A 108 1.91 6.51 23.10
CA THR A 108 0.79 6.59 24.04
C THR A 108 -0.55 6.48 23.32
N VAL A 109 -1.64 6.35 24.06
CA VAL A 109 -3.00 6.40 23.50
C VAL A 109 -3.25 7.73 22.77
N ASP A 110 -2.74 8.84 23.31
CA ASP A 110 -2.90 10.15 22.69
C ASP A 110 -2.12 10.24 21.37
N ASP A 111 -0.93 9.65 21.27
CA ASP A 111 -0.16 9.58 20.02
C ASP A 111 -0.92 8.79 18.93
N VAL A 112 -1.58 7.69 19.31
CA VAL A 112 -2.42 6.91 18.39
C VAL A 112 -3.61 7.74 17.92
N ILE A 113 -4.29 8.45 18.83
CA ILE A 113 -5.44 9.30 18.49
C ILE A 113 -5.02 10.40 17.49
N GLU A 114 -3.90 11.06 17.73
CA GLU A 114 -3.41 12.13 16.84
C GLU A 114 -2.95 11.60 15.48
N ALA A 115 -2.30 10.45 15.44
CA ALA A 115 -1.93 9.79 14.19
C ALA A 115 -3.16 9.39 13.36
N VAL A 116 -4.19 8.83 14.00
CA VAL A 116 -5.47 8.50 13.35
C VAL A 116 -6.12 9.74 12.77
N LYS A 117 -6.25 10.81 13.55
CA LYS A 117 -6.82 12.10 13.09
C LYS A 117 -6.04 12.64 11.89
N THR A 118 -4.73 12.61 11.96
CA THR A 118 -3.85 13.09 10.88
C THR A 118 -4.09 12.30 9.58
N CYS A 119 -4.12 10.98 9.65
CA CYS A 119 -4.40 10.13 8.50
C CYS A 119 -5.79 10.40 7.91
N ILE A 120 -6.81 10.53 8.75
CA ILE A 120 -8.18 10.83 8.32
C ILE A 120 -8.24 12.20 7.63
N ILE A 121 -7.66 13.25 8.22
CA ILE A 121 -7.65 14.60 7.65
C ILE A 121 -6.96 14.62 6.28
N LYS A 122 -5.88 13.85 6.11
CA LYS A 122 -5.10 13.84 4.87
C LYS A 122 -5.71 12.98 3.76
N ALA A 123 -6.43 11.91 4.09
CA ALA A 123 -6.77 10.89 3.09
C ALA A 123 -8.26 10.48 3.02
N ALA A 124 -9.11 10.85 3.97
CA ALA A 124 -10.49 10.38 4.02
C ALA A 124 -11.36 10.83 2.82
N ASP A 125 -10.99 11.92 2.16
CA ASP A 125 -11.65 12.46 0.97
C ASP A 125 -11.09 11.87 -0.35
N SER A 126 -10.29 10.79 -0.27
CA SER A 126 -9.76 10.12 -1.46
C SER A 126 -10.90 9.63 -2.38
N PRO A 127 -10.91 9.99 -3.68
CA PRO A 127 -12.02 9.68 -4.59
C PRO A 127 -12.36 8.18 -4.73
N LYS A 128 -11.37 7.31 -4.63
CA LYS A 128 -11.54 5.84 -4.65
C LYS A 128 -11.63 5.22 -3.26
N GLY A 129 -11.69 6.04 -2.23
CA GLY A 129 -11.78 5.62 -0.84
C GLY A 129 -10.44 5.56 -0.12
N TYR A 130 -10.54 5.50 1.20
CA TYR A 130 -9.42 5.40 2.11
C TYR A 130 -9.68 4.31 3.14
N LEU A 131 -8.68 3.47 3.41
CA LEU A 131 -8.69 2.48 4.48
C LEU A 131 -7.60 2.82 5.50
N LEU A 132 -8.00 3.20 6.71
CA LEU A 132 -7.08 3.42 7.82
C LEU A 132 -6.40 2.11 8.20
N HIS A 133 -5.09 2.11 8.18
CA HIS A 133 -4.26 0.94 8.48
C HIS A 133 -2.90 1.38 9.03
N THR A 134 -2.11 0.48 9.60
CA THR A 134 -0.69 0.73 9.86
C THR A 134 0.09 0.77 8.55
N GLY A 135 1.18 1.57 8.50
CA GLY A 135 2.01 1.69 7.30
C GLY A 135 2.74 0.40 6.93
N CYS A 136 3.09 -0.40 7.93
CA CYS A 136 3.72 -1.71 7.76
C CYS A 136 3.37 -2.61 8.95
N SER A 137 3.75 -3.88 8.92
CA SER A 137 3.64 -4.77 10.09
C SER A 137 4.83 -4.56 11.04
N ASP A 138 4.56 -4.51 12.35
CA ASP A 138 5.62 -4.60 13.36
C ASP A 138 5.89 -6.07 13.69
N LYS A 139 7.13 -6.51 13.48
CA LYS A 139 7.55 -7.87 13.81
C LYS A 139 7.65 -8.13 15.31
N ASN A 140 7.58 -7.09 16.15
CA ASN A 140 7.73 -7.18 17.60
C ASN A 140 6.41 -7.20 18.38
N THR A 141 5.26 -7.11 17.71
CA THR A 141 3.93 -7.14 18.37
C THR A 141 3.48 -8.53 18.84
N ALA A 142 4.26 -9.57 18.60
CA ALA A 142 4.03 -10.92 19.11
C ALA A 142 4.75 -11.15 20.45
N LYS A 143 4.39 -10.39 21.51
CA LYS A 143 4.75 -10.71 22.89
C LYS A 143 3.51 -10.89 23.73
#